data_e4792a3fcaf2c732a5c70540843b6d3c
#
_entry.id   e4792a3fcaf2c732a5c70540843b6d3c
#
_cell.length_a   1.000
_cell.length_b   1.000
_cell.length_c   1.000
_cell.angle_alpha   90.00
_cell.angle_beta   90.00
_cell.angle_gamma   90.00
#
_symmetry.space_group_name_H-M   'P 1'
#
loop_
_entity.id
_entity.type
_entity.pdbx_description
1 polymer ?
#
loop_
_entity_poly.entity_id
_entity_poly.type
_entity_poly.pdbx_seq_one_letter_code
_entity_poly.pdbx_strand_id
1 'polypeptide(L)'
;EDSKDLQKTQTKQQGETFFSSSPLSPWDLSMPSSTLSLSDSSNEEGLEELAWTLEASVGEFKLILARCNYLRLRSRLVKRLRQLTDIDVRILNLERTDKTLYGTIVEEVKDNPTDALMVFYLESVHNLKQMFRATNQVREEFRKRFHFPVVLWVTDDVLPQLVRSANDFESWATTTEFAIAIDELTTTLRKDTNALFATSLAADTYCLGWQMGYLRRREVITAFQDLQGRGHELEPALKASVEFVLGQEAYLTNQIEQALKYYYQSLTFWQSSLDTHQLSIKEPKIYSPHPPSPSQQNSKLGVILFYIGLCYFQQAQRYRLKSVDFLQEGKKYFQQSIDIFTLANRPNLVAKFINPLGEVLQRIEN
;
A
#
# COMPACT_ATOMS: atom_id res chain seq x y z
N GLU A 1 -22.97 -3.08 64.87
CA GLU A 1 -21.49 -2.87 64.69
C GLU A 1 -20.87 -4.12 64.10
N ASP A 2 -21.27 -4.65 62.95
CA ASP A 2 -20.49 -5.67 62.18
C ASP A 2 -21.22 -5.98 60.85
N SER A 3 -21.44 -4.95 60.07
CA SER A 3 -21.99 -5.18 58.71
C SER A 3 -21.64 -4.07 57.69
N LYS A 4 -20.55 -3.33 57.92
CA LYS A 4 -20.11 -2.26 56.98
C LYS A 4 -18.72 -2.43 56.39
N ASP A 5 -17.96 -3.47 56.72
CA ASP A 5 -16.60 -3.68 56.24
C ASP A 5 -16.44 -4.75 55.15
N LEU A 6 -17.53 -5.39 54.69
CA LEU A 6 -17.51 -6.41 53.64
C LEU A 6 -17.90 -5.89 52.24
N GLN A 7 -18.19 -4.60 52.09
CA GLN A 7 -18.49 -4.02 50.75
C GLN A 7 -17.43 -3.12 50.16
N LYS A 8 -16.25 -2.99 50.78
CA LYS A 8 -15.13 -2.19 50.26
C LYS A 8 -14.00 -2.97 49.63
N THR A 9 -14.08 -4.29 49.59
CA THR A 9 -12.99 -5.15 49.06
C THR A 9 -13.33 -5.81 47.69
N GLN A 10 -14.52 -5.54 47.13
CA GLN A 10 -14.91 -6.10 45.82
C GLN A 10 -14.97 -5.08 44.67
N THR A 11 -14.54 -3.84 44.88
CA THR A 11 -14.57 -2.80 43.83
C THR A 11 -13.17 -2.37 43.36
N LYS A 12 -12.14 -3.18 43.61
CA LYS A 12 -10.77 -2.87 43.22
C LYS A 12 -10.07 -3.94 42.37
N GLN A 13 -10.84 -4.83 41.73
CA GLN A 13 -10.30 -5.85 40.80
C GLN A 13 -11.03 -5.91 39.45
N GLN A 14 -11.64 -4.81 38.99
CA GLN A 14 -12.18 -4.70 37.63
C GLN A 14 -11.71 -3.41 36.93
N GLY A 15 -10.44 -3.19 36.86
CA GLY A 15 -9.91 -1.98 36.22
C GLY A 15 -8.47 -2.08 35.82
N GLU A 16 -8.05 -3.16 35.16
CA GLU A 16 -6.74 -3.22 34.47
C GLU A 16 -6.68 -4.45 33.55
N THR A 17 -7.51 -4.50 32.51
CA THR A 17 -7.25 -5.33 31.34
C THR A 17 -7.72 -4.55 30.11
N PHE A 18 -7.08 -3.42 29.83
CA PHE A 18 -7.24 -2.72 28.57
C PHE A 18 -5.88 -2.57 27.90
N PHE A 19 -5.77 -3.26 26.76
CA PHE A 19 -4.81 -3.04 25.67
C PHE A 19 -3.31 -3.19 25.99
N SER A 20 -2.87 -4.44 26.07
CA SER A 20 -1.60 -4.83 25.48
C SER A 20 -1.88 -5.62 24.18
N SER A 21 -2.42 -4.98 23.18
CA SER A 21 -2.30 -5.41 21.79
C SER A 21 -1.09 -4.68 21.22
N SER A 22 0.06 -5.31 21.33
CA SER A 22 1.20 -5.01 20.46
C SER A 22 0.69 -4.93 19.03
N PRO A 23 1.05 -3.91 18.23
CA PRO A 23 0.68 -3.88 16.82
C PRO A 23 1.25 -5.15 16.19
N LEU A 24 0.39 -5.94 15.54
CA LEU A 24 0.77 -7.13 14.78
C LEU A 24 1.97 -6.78 13.93
N SER A 25 3.08 -7.47 14.15
CA SER A 25 4.28 -7.31 13.34
C SER A 25 3.89 -7.49 11.87
N PRO A 26 4.34 -6.62 10.95
CA PRO A 26 4.10 -6.77 9.51
C PRO A 26 4.53 -8.14 8.95
N TRP A 27 5.24 -8.93 9.75
CA TRP A 27 5.80 -10.23 9.41
C TRP A 27 4.87 -11.43 9.67
N ASP A 28 3.74 -11.25 10.36
CA ASP A 28 2.78 -12.33 10.70
C ASP A 28 1.77 -12.66 9.58
N LEU A 29 2.06 -12.28 8.33
CA LEU A 29 1.29 -12.70 7.17
C LEU A 29 1.62 -14.16 6.82
N SER A 30 0.90 -15.11 7.41
CA SER A 30 0.88 -16.50 6.99
C SER A 30 0.40 -16.62 5.53
N MET A 31 1.33 -16.85 4.61
CA MET A 31 1.08 -17.02 3.18
C MET A 31 1.28 -18.47 2.78
N PRO A 32 0.43 -19.04 1.89
CA PRO A 32 0.63 -20.36 1.34
C PRO A 32 1.89 -20.41 0.47
N SER A 33 2.67 -21.46 0.61
CA SER A 33 3.85 -21.77 -0.20
C SER A 33 3.42 -22.01 -1.64
N SER A 34 3.63 -21.02 -2.52
CA SER A 34 3.46 -21.19 -3.96
C SER A 34 4.81 -21.36 -4.63
N THR A 35 4.86 -22.29 -5.56
CA THR A 35 5.96 -22.73 -6.41
C THR A 35 6.83 -21.61 -6.95
N LEU A 36 8.14 -21.80 -6.85
CA LEU A 36 9.22 -20.94 -7.34
C LEU A 36 9.14 -20.74 -8.85
N SER A 37 9.16 -19.50 -9.32
CA SER A 37 9.20 -19.11 -10.73
C SER A 37 10.61 -18.68 -11.17
N LEU A 38 10.88 -18.59 -12.46
CA LEU A 38 12.20 -18.25 -13.05
C LEU A 38 12.79 -16.89 -12.59
N SER A 39 11.97 -15.96 -12.07
CA SER A 39 12.47 -14.73 -11.43
C SER A 39 13.09 -14.97 -10.05
N ASP A 40 12.83 -16.13 -9.46
CA ASP A 40 13.42 -16.51 -8.21
C ASP A 40 14.91 -16.83 -8.33
N SER A 41 15.43 -17.25 -9.52
CA SER A 41 16.85 -17.53 -9.69
C SER A 41 17.72 -16.27 -9.56
N SER A 42 17.33 -15.15 -10.18
CA SER A 42 18.09 -13.90 -10.07
C SER A 42 18.00 -13.30 -8.67
N ASN A 43 16.83 -13.40 -8.02
CA ASN A 43 16.67 -12.96 -6.65
C ASN A 43 17.42 -13.87 -5.67
N GLU A 44 17.47 -15.19 -5.92
CA GLU A 44 18.23 -16.14 -5.08
C GLU A 44 19.75 -15.88 -5.21
N GLU A 45 20.28 -15.68 -6.42
CA GLU A 45 21.69 -15.29 -6.63
C GLU A 45 22.03 -13.98 -5.89
N GLY A 46 21.20 -12.94 -6.04
CA GLY A 46 21.39 -11.67 -5.33
C GLY A 46 21.28 -11.82 -3.80
N LEU A 47 20.45 -12.76 -3.33
CA LEU A 47 20.30 -13.04 -1.92
C LEU A 47 21.48 -13.81 -1.34
N GLU A 48 22.02 -14.77 -2.09
CA GLU A 48 23.25 -15.50 -1.74
C GLU A 48 24.46 -14.55 -1.69
N GLU A 49 24.58 -13.63 -2.67
CA GLU A 49 25.60 -12.59 -2.67
C GLU A 49 25.46 -11.67 -1.44
N LEU A 50 24.23 -11.28 -1.11
CA LEU A 50 23.95 -10.47 0.09
C LEU A 50 24.32 -11.22 1.37
N ALA A 51 23.95 -12.50 1.49
CA ALA A 51 24.29 -13.34 2.64
C ALA A 51 25.80 -13.44 2.83
N TRP A 52 26.52 -13.77 1.74
CA TRP A 52 27.98 -13.84 1.77
C TRP A 52 28.63 -12.50 2.14
N THR A 53 28.11 -11.40 1.59
CA THR A 53 28.63 -10.05 1.88
C THR A 53 28.42 -9.68 3.36
N LEU A 54 27.29 -10.06 3.94
CA LEU A 54 27.01 -9.85 5.37
C LEU A 54 27.98 -10.64 6.25
N GLU A 55 28.15 -11.94 5.98
CA GLU A 55 29.07 -12.80 6.73
C GLU A 55 30.53 -12.33 6.63
N ALA A 56 30.98 -11.95 5.43
CA ALA A 56 32.32 -11.44 5.20
C ALA A 56 32.60 -10.07 5.83
N SER A 57 31.57 -9.34 6.22
CA SER A 57 31.65 -7.98 6.79
C SER A 57 31.35 -7.92 8.28
N VAL A 58 31.17 -9.06 8.96
CA VAL A 58 31.00 -9.10 10.42
C VAL A 58 32.24 -8.50 11.10
N GLY A 59 32.03 -7.56 12.01
CA GLY A 59 33.11 -6.84 12.69
C GLY A 59 33.60 -5.58 11.96
N GLU A 60 33.12 -5.30 10.75
CA GLU A 60 33.47 -4.12 9.96
C GLU A 60 32.23 -3.38 9.46
N PHE A 61 32.34 -2.04 9.32
CA PHE A 61 31.27 -1.27 8.70
C PHE A 61 31.25 -1.47 7.18
N LYS A 62 30.12 -1.96 6.68
CA LYS A 62 29.82 -2.05 5.26
C LYS A 62 28.43 -1.49 5.01
N LEU A 63 28.29 -0.60 4.02
CA LEU A 63 26.99 -0.11 3.59
C LEU A 63 26.51 -0.88 2.37
N ILE A 64 25.29 -1.40 2.44
CA ILE A 64 24.66 -2.15 1.36
C ILE A 64 23.27 -1.54 1.08
N LEU A 65 22.96 -1.32 -0.17
CA LEU A 65 21.62 -0.91 -0.61
C LEU A 65 20.90 -2.12 -1.22
N ALA A 66 19.83 -2.57 -0.58
CA ALA A 66 18.95 -3.59 -1.11
C ALA A 66 17.77 -2.89 -1.82
N ARG A 67 17.84 -2.76 -3.15
CA ARG A 67 16.81 -2.11 -3.96
C ARG A 67 15.65 -3.07 -4.18
N CYS A 68 14.50 -2.74 -3.64
CA CYS A 68 13.28 -3.52 -3.79
C CYS A 68 12.04 -2.66 -3.54
N ASN A 69 11.12 -2.62 -4.49
CA ASN A 69 9.91 -1.81 -4.42
C ASN A 69 8.74 -2.47 -3.66
N TYR A 70 8.84 -3.77 -3.37
CA TYR A 70 7.72 -4.58 -2.93
C TYR A 70 7.92 -5.10 -1.51
N LEU A 71 7.08 -4.65 -0.57
CA LEU A 71 7.15 -5.06 0.84
C LEU A 71 7.01 -6.58 1.03
N ARG A 72 6.14 -7.22 0.24
CA ARG A 72 5.96 -8.67 0.29
C ARG A 72 7.20 -9.43 -0.18
N LEU A 73 7.86 -8.93 -1.22
CA LEU A 73 9.11 -9.52 -1.68
C LEU A 73 10.20 -9.34 -0.62
N ARG A 74 10.36 -8.11 -0.07
CA ARG A 74 11.32 -7.86 1.04
C ARG A 74 11.12 -8.84 2.19
N SER A 75 9.86 -9.08 2.63
CA SER A 75 9.55 -10.02 3.70
C SER A 75 9.95 -11.46 3.38
N ARG A 76 9.72 -11.91 2.14
CA ARG A 76 10.16 -13.23 1.67
C ARG A 76 11.68 -13.36 1.64
N LEU A 77 12.36 -12.35 1.10
CA LEU A 77 13.83 -12.30 1.01
C LEU A 77 14.48 -12.33 2.39
N VAL A 78 13.99 -11.53 3.35
CA VAL A 78 14.52 -11.54 4.73
C VAL A 78 14.32 -12.90 5.41
N LYS A 79 13.15 -13.51 5.22
CA LYS A 79 12.92 -14.86 5.77
C LYS A 79 13.86 -15.90 5.16
N ARG A 80 14.11 -15.80 3.84
CA ARG A 80 15.02 -16.69 3.13
C ARG A 80 16.48 -16.44 3.53
N LEU A 81 16.88 -15.16 3.64
CA LEU A 81 18.22 -14.77 4.08
C LEU A 81 18.59 -15.38 5.45
N ARG A 82 17.66 -15.36 6.42
CA ARG A 82 17.85 -15.99 7.72
C ARG A 82 18.00 -17.52 7.67
N GLN A 83 17.73 -18.15 6.53
CA GLN A 83 17.98 -19.58 6.30
C GLN A 83 19.32 -19.81 5.60
N LEU A 84 19.89 -18.78 4.96
CA LEU A 84 21.15 -18.85 4.21
C LEU A 84 22.36 -18.49 5.09
N THR A 85 22.16 -17.77 6.18
CA THR A 85 23.23 -17.29 7.05
C THR A 85 22.91 -17.54 8.53
N ASP A 86 23.93 -17.83 9.31
CA ASP A 86 23.84 -18.08 10.75
C ASP A 86 24.12 -16.82 11.60
N ILE A 87 24.42 -15.67 10.98
CA ILE A 87 24.69 -14.42 11.69
C ILE A 87 23.42 -13.80 12.28
N ASP A 88 23.57 -13.06 13.40
CA ASP A 88 22.47 -12.32 14.00
C ASP A 88 22.14 -11.06 13.16
N VAL A 89 21.05 -11.14 12.40
CA VAL A 89 20.55 -10.02 11.59
C VAL A 89 19.40 -9.32 12.29
N ARG A 90 19.68 -8.14 12.81
CA ARG A 90 18.67 -7.28 13.43
C ARG A 90 17.89 -6.47 12.39
N ILE A 91 16.62 -6.21 12.69
CA ILE A 91 15.72 -5.42 11.85
C ILE A 91 15.35 -4.13 12.59
N LEU A 92 15.65 -2.99 11.96
CA LEU A 92 15.20 -1.67 12.37
C LEU A 92 14.11 -1.18 11.41
N ASN A 93 12.93 -0.93 11.94
CA ASN A 93 11.83 -0.32 11.20
C ASN A 93 11.76 1.17 11.52
N LEU A 94 12.00 2.02 10.52
CA LEU A 94 11.91 3.46 10.71
C LEU A 94 10.45 3.90 10.84
N GLU A 95 10.23 4.84 11.73
CA GLU A 95 8.95 5.49 11.95
C GLU A 95 8.86 6.81 11.19
N ARG A 96 7.63 7.29 11.00
CA ARG A 96 7.37 8.56 10.33
C ARG A 96 8.05 9.77 11.01
N THR A 97 8.26 9.67 12.32
CA THR A 97 8.79 10.73 13.19
C THR A 97 10.30 10.73 13.33
N ASP A 98 10.99 9.70 12.80
CA ASP A 98 12.44 9.58 12.90
C ASP A 98 13.14 10.73 12.17
N LYS A 99 14.08 11.37 12.88
CA LYS A 99 14.74 12.59 12.39
C LYS A 99 16.11 12.32 11.77
N THR A 100 16.86 11.36 12.33
CA THR A 100 18.23 11.04 11.89
C THR A 100 18.47 9.54 11.85
N LEU A 101 18.97 9.05 10.74
CA LEU A 101 19.29 7.62 10.56
C LEU A 101 20.35 7.16 11.58
N TYR A 102 21.41 7.96 11.75
CA TYR A 102 22.49 7.65 12.70
C TYR A 102 21.97 7.51 14.14
N GLY A 103 21.19 8.48 14.61
CA GLY A 103 20.65 8.47 15.97
C GLY A 103 19.71 7.30 16.22
N THR A 104 18.83 6.99 15.26
CA THR A 104 17.90 5.84 15.37
C THR A 104 18.67 4.51 15.41
N ILE A 105 19.71 4.33 14.58
CA ILE A 105 20.56 3.14 14.62
C ILE A 105 21.31 3.05 15.98
N VAL A 106 21.85 4.16 16.48
CA VAL A 106 22.54 4.17 17.79
C VAL A 106 21.63 3.71 18.92
N GLU A 107 20.38 4.21 18.96
CA GLU A 107 19.43 3.79 20.00
C GLU A 107 19.04 2.31 19.85
N GLU A 108 18.86 1.82 18.63
CA GLU A 108 18.49 0.43 18.36
C GLU A 108 19.56 -0.56 18.82
N VAL A 109 20.85 -0.24 18.61
CA VAL A 109 21.96 -1.17 18.92
C VAL A 109 22.60 -0.94 20.29
N LYS A 110 22.09 0.02 21.08
CA LYS A 110 22.70 0.49 22.33
C LYS A 110 22.93 -0.63 23.35
N ASP A 111 21.94 -1.49 23.55
CA ASP A 111 21.92 -2.47 24.64
C ASP A 111 22.20 -3.90 24.15
N ASN A 112 22.25 -4.10 22.83
CA ASN A 112 22.43 -5.43 22.26
C ASN A 112 23.33 -5.36 21.01
N PRO A 113 24.52 -5.94 21.01
CA PRO A 113 25.34 -6.08 19.82
C PRO A 113 24.62 -6.93 18.77
N THR A 114 24.91 -6.69 17.49
CA THR A 114 24.37 -7.43 16.35
C THR A 114 25.47 -7.65 15.34
N ASP A 115 25.37 -8.74 14.57
CA ASP A 115 26.33 -9.04 13.49
C ASP A 115 26.01 -8.26 12.22
N ALA A 116 24.75 -7.91 12.00
CA ALA A 116 24.29 -7.11 10.87
C ALA A 116 22.99 -6.36 11.21
N LEU A 117 22.73 -5.23 10.54
CA LEU A 117 21.51 -4.44 10.70
C LEU A 117 20.82 -4.22 9.37
N MET A 118 19.52 -4.48 9.32
CA MET A 118 18.65 -4.14 8.19
C MET A 118 17.70 -3.01 8.55
N VAL A 119 17.67 -1.94 7.75
CA VAL A 119 16.83 -0.78 7.94
C VAL A 119 15.72 -0.76 6.90
N PHE A 120 14.47 -0.68 7.37
CA PHE A 120 13.25 -0.68 6.55
C PHE A 120 12.47 0.62 6.68
N TYR A 121 11.53 0.84 5.75
CA TYR A 121 10.56 1.92 5.75
C TYR A 121 11.16 3.33 5.65
N LEU A 122 12.30 3.49 4.98
CA LEU A 122 12.83 4.82 4.62
C LEU A 122 11.77 5.67 3.89
N GLU A 123 10.96 5.04 3.06
CA GLU A 123 9.84 5.67 2.34
C GLU A 123 8.72 6.22 3.23
N SER A 124 8.67 5.81 4.49
CA SER A 124 7.65 6.27 5.47
C SER A 124 8.07 7.53 6.22
N VAL A 125 9.35 7.87 6.22
CA VAL A 125 9.91 9.01 6.97
C VAL A 125 9.40 10.33 6.40
N HIS A 126 8.85 11.20 7.27
CA HIS A 126 8.22 12.44 6.84
C HIS A 126 9.21 13.40 6.14
N ASN A 127 10.43 13.53 6.65
CA ASN A 127 11.43 14.46 6.13
C ASN A 127 12.71 13.72 5.69
N LEU A 128 12.54 12.78 4.77
CA LEU A 128 13.60 11.90 4.29
C LEU A 128 14.82 12.67 3.74
N LYS A 129 14.58 13.75 3.00
CA LYS A 129 15.66 14.62 2.49
C LYS A 129 16.55 15.19 3.59
N GLN A 130 15.94 15.64 4.69
CA GLN A 130 16.69 16.19 5.82
C GLN A 130 17.45 15.08 6.55
N MET A 131 16.83 13.93 6.73
CA MET A 131 17.49 12.74 7.29
C MET A 131 18.73 12.37 6.48
N PHE A 132 18.66 12.30 5.15
CA PHE A 132 19.79 11.97 4.30
C PHE A 132 20.90 13.03 4.33
N ARG A 133 20.56 14.34 4.36
CA ARG A 133 21.55 15.40 4.53
C ARG A 133 22.30 15.28 5.85
N ALA A 134 21.58 15.01 6.95
CA ALA A 134 22.20 14.78 8.25
C ALA A 134 23.10 13.52 8.22
N THR A 135 22.64 12.45 7.57
CA THR A 135 23.44 11.23 7.39
C THR A 135 24.75 11.51 6.65
N ASN A 136 24.72 12.30 5.57
CA ASN A 136 25.93 12.67 4.82
C ASN A 136 26.93 13.48 5.66
N GLN A 137 26.42 14.37 6.51
CA GLN A 137 27.24 15.18 7.41
C GLN A 137 28.00 14.35 8.45
N VAL A 138 27.37 13.30 8.97
CA VAL A 138 27.93 12.44 10.02
C VAL A 138 28.43 11.10 9.50
N ARG A 139 28.62 10.94 8.19
CA ARG A 139 28.95 9.65 7.56
C ARG A 139 30.17 8.96 8.18
N GLU A 140 31.21 9.73 8.54
CA GLU A 140 32.42 9.17 9.15
C GLU A 140 32.15 8.55 10.53
N GLU A 141 31.12 9.03 11.24
CA GLU A 141 30.74 8.47 12.53
C GLU A 141 30.12 7.07 12.39
N PHE A 142 29.50 6.76 11.23
CA PHE A 142 29.05 5.39 10.95
C PHE A 142 30.23 4.41 10.97
N ARG A 143 31.31 4.70 10.25
CA ARG A 143 32.51 3.85 10.19
C ARG A 143 33.22 3.72 11.55
N LYS A 144 33.24 4.79 12.34
CA LYS A 144 33.91 4.78 13.63
C LYS A 144 33.14 4.00 14.69
N ARG A 145 31.82 4.00 14.62
CA ARG A 145 30.94 3.48 15.67
C ARG A 145 30.38 2.10 15.37
N PHE A 146 30.03 1.85 14.12
CA PHE A 146 29.39 0.60 13.77
C PHE A 146 30.41 -0.38 13.20
N HIS A 147 30.55 -1.52 13.86
CA HIS A 147 31.45 -2.61 13.47
C HIS A 147 30.62 -3.79 12.91
N PHE A 148 29.65 -3.48 12.08
CA PHE A 148 28.77 -4.44 11.40
C PHE A 148 28.23 -3.84 10.09
N PRO A 149 27.85 -4.69 9.13
CA PRO A 149 27.23 -4.24 7.90
C PRO A 149 25.81 -3.69 8.14
N VAL A 150 25.48 -2.62 7.43
CA VAL A 150 24.17 -1.96 7.45
C VAL A 150 23.53 -2.06 6.07
N VAL A 151 22.39 -2.73 5.97
CA VAL A 151 21.59 -2.86 4.77
C VAL A 151 20.45 -1.85 4.82
N LEU A 152 20.40 -0.94 3.86
CA LEU A 152 19.27 -0.04 3.68
C LEU A 152 18.35 -0.60 2.57
N TRP A 153 17.14 -0.96 2.94
CA TRP A 153 16.11 -1.34 1.96
C TRP A 153 15.53 -0.09 1.31
N VAL A 154 15.82 0.11 0.04
CA VAL A 154 15.44 1.31 -0.72
C VAL A 154 14.45 0.99 -1.84
N THR A 155 13.55 1.94 -2.12
CA THR A 155 12.67 1.92 -3.29
C THR A 155 13.24 2.79 -4.40
N ASP A 156 12.66 2.70 -5.58
CA ASP A 156 12.96 3.57 -6.73
C ASP A 156 12.68 5.05 -6.44
N ASP A 157 11.75 5.35 -5.51
CA ASP A 157 11.49 6.71 -5.06
C ASP A 157 12.51 7.22 -4.03
N VAL A 158 13.05 6.31 -3.20
CA VAL A 158 14.02 6.63 -2.13
C VAL A 158 15.43 6.77 -2.67
N LEU A 159 15.87 5.86 -3.53
CA LEU A 159 17.24 5.82 -4.04
C LEU A 159 17.69 7.15 -4.69
N PRO A 160 16.93 7.81 -5.58
CA PRO A 160 17.32 9.11 -6.14
C PRO A 160 17.42 10.22 -5.10
N GLN A 161 16.65 10.14 -4.00
CA GLN A 161 16.73 11.09 -2.91
C GLN A 161 17.99 10.90 -2.08
N LEU A 162 18.39 9.64 -1.84
CA LEU A 162 19.64 9.28 -1.17
C LEU A 162 20.83 9.81 -1.99
N VAL A 163 20.92 9.47 -3.28
CA VAL A 163 21.98 9.93 -4.19
C VAL A 163 22.10 11.45 -4.21
N ARG A 164 20.97 12.18 -4.28
CA ARG A 164 20.99 13.65 -4.33
C ARG A 164 21.31 14.31 -3.00
N SER A 165 20.98 13.70 -1.88
CA SER A 165 21.05 14.33 -0.56
C SER A 165 22.18 13.81 0.32
N ALA A 166 22.71 12.62 0.02
CA ALA A 166 23.78 11.95 0.75
C ALA A 166 24.75 11.23 -0.20
N ASN A 167 25.20 11.91 -1.24
CA ASN A 167 26.03 11.34 -2.31
C ASN A 167 27.34 10.70 -1.79
N ASP A 168 28.03 11.35 -0.85
CA ASP A 168 29.27 10.79 -0.30
C ASP A 168 29.02 9.53 0.55
N PHE A 169 27.90 9.49 1.26
CA PHE A 169 27.50 8.30 2.03
C PHE A 169 27.08 7.16 1.11
N GLU A 170 26.28 7.47 0.07
CA GLU A 170 25.83 6.50 -0.92
C GLU A 170 27.00 5.89 -1.71
N SER A 171 28.04 6.68 -2.04
CA SER A 171 29.20 6.21 -2.78
C SER A 171 30.00 5.08 -2.09
N TRP A 172 29.74 4.84 -0.80
CA TRP A 172 30.34 3.72 -0.07
C TRP A 172 29.57 2.40 -0.20
N ALA A 173 28.37 2.48 -0.76
CA ALA A 173 27.46 1.35 -0.81
C ALA A 173 27.74 0.41 -1.98
N THR A 174 27.53 -0.87 -1.74
CA THR A 174 27.24 -1.83 -2.82
C THR A 174 25.73 -1.97 -2.98
N THR A 175 25.24 -2.13 -4.21
CA THR A 175 23.79 -2.21 -4.45
C THR A 175 23.44 -3.58 -5.02
N THR A 176 22.48 -4.26 -4.37
CA THR A 176 21.85 -5.48 -4.87
C THR A 176 20.39 -5.18 -5.19
N GLU A 177 19.92 -5.62 -6.36
CA GLU A 177 18.58 -5.36 -6.85
C GLU A 177 17.71 -6.62 -6.79
N PHE A 178 16.48 -6.48 -6.28
CA PHE A 178 15.49 -7.52 -6.21
C PHE A 178 14.22 -7.11 -6.96
N ALA A 179 13.84 -7.93 -7.93
CA ALA A 179 12.72 -7.65 -8.82
C ALA A 179 11.66 -8.77 -8.80
N ILE A 180 10.44 -8.46 -9.22
CA ILE A 180 9.36 -9.44 -9.41
C ILE A 180 9.22 -9.74 -10.91
N ALA A 181 8.96 -11.01 -11.27
CA ALA A 181 8.64 -11.38 -12.65
C ALA A 181 7.33 -10.72 -13.10
N ILE A 182 7.23 -10.42 -14.40
CA ILE A 182 6.06 -9.77 -14.99
C ILE A 182 4.77 -10.53 -14.69
N ASP A 183 4.78 -11.86 -14.80
CA ASP A 183 3.59 -12.70 -14.56
C ASP A 183 3.16 -12.69 -13.09
N GLU A 184 4.11 -12.79 -12.16
CA GLU A 184 3.83 -12.69 -10.73
C GLU A 184 3.35 -11.28 -10.38
N LEU A 185 3.95 -10.26 -10.96
CA LEU A 185 3.58 -8.85 -10.76
C LEU A 185 2.16 -8.59 -11.26
N THR A 186 1.81 -9.09 -12.45
CA THR A 186 0.47 -8.99 -13.04
C THR A 186 -0.58 -9.71 -12.19
N THR A 187 -0.24 -10.90 -11.70
CA THR A 187 -1.12 -11.69 -10.80
C THR A 187 -1.36 -10.97 -9.48
N THR A 188 -0.30 -10.43 -8.88
CA THR A 188 -0.38 -9.64 -7.64
C THR A 188 -1.22 -8.39 -7.84
N LEU A 189 -0.98 -7.67 -8.94
CA LEU A 189 -1.72 -6.47 -9.31
C LEU A 189 -3.23 -6.75 -9.43
N ARG A 190 -3.60 -7.87 -10.08
CA ARG A 190 -5.00 -8.33 -10.17
C ARG A 190 -5.61 -8.63 -8.80
N LYS A 191 -4.88 -9.35 -7.96
CA LYS A 191 -5.32 -9.68 -6.59
C LYS A 191 -5.54 -8.44 -5.74
N ASP A 192 -4.59 -7.50 -5.78
CA ASP A 192 -4.63 -6.31 -4.92
C ASP A 192 -5.66 -5.28 -5.39
N THR A 193 -5.83 -5.08 -6.69
CA THR A 193 -6.92 -4.24 -7.20
C THR A 193 -8.30 -4.81 -6.84
N ASN A 194 -8.50 -6.13 -6.95
CA ASN A 194 -9.75 -6.76 -6.53
C ASN A 194 -9.99 -6.64 -5.03
N ALA A 195 -8.94 -6.78 -4.20
CA ALA A 195 -9.04 -6.59 -2.77
C ALA A 195 -9.38 -5.14 -2.39
N LEU A 196 -8.87 -4.13 -3.10
CA LEU A 196 -9.23 -2.72 -2.89
C LEU A 196 -10.69 -2.44 -3.25
N PHE A 197 -11.22 -3.03 -4.32
CA PHE A 197 -12.66 -3.00 -4.61
C PHE A 197 -13.48 -3.66 -3.49
N ALA A 198 -13.07 -4.84 -3.03
CA ALA A 198 -13.74 -5.55 -1.94
C ALA A 198 -13.72 -4.74 -0.63
N THR A 199 -12.61 -4.06 -0.32
CA THR A 199 -12.51 -3.16 0.84
C THR A 199 -13.48 -1.99 0.71
N SER A 200 -13.62 -1.40 -0.49
CA SER A 200 -14.59 -0.34 -0.75
C SER A 200 -16.04 -0.80 -0.54
N LEU A 201 -16.33 -2.07 -0.78
CA LEU A 201 -17.65 -2.66 -0.54
C LEU A 201 -17.88 -3.03 0.93
N ALA A 202 -16.87 -3.53 1.63
CA ALA A 202 -16.99 -4.11 2.98
C ALA A 202 -16.91 -3.07 4.12
N ALA A 203 -16.22 -1.93 3.92
CA ALA A 203 -16.00 -0.95 4.99
C ALA A 203 -17.31 -0.33 5.50
N ASP A 204 -17.59 -0.42 6.79
CA ASP A 204 -18.78 0.18 7.41
C ASP A 204 -18.72 1.71 7.46
N THR A 205 -17.53 2.29 7.28
CA THR A 205 -17.30 3.72 7.29
C THR A 205 -16.34 4.11 6.17
N TYR A 206 -16.70 5.14 5.39
CA TYR A 206 -15.94 5.63 4.22
C TYR A 206 -14.47 5.98 4.52
N CYS A 207 -14.17 6.37 5.76
CA CYS A 207 -12.83 6.82 6.17
C CYS A 207 -11.87 5.70 6.58
N LEU A 208 -12.35 4.61 7.21
CA LEU A 208 -11.50 3.55 7.76
C LEU A 208 -10.90 2.64 6.68
N GLY A 209 -11.65 2.36 5.60
CA GLY A 209 -11.16 1.56 4.47
C GLY A 209 -9.97 2.19 3.73
N TRP A 210 -9.79 3.51 3.85
CA TRP A 210 -8.75 4.25 3.16
C TRP A 210 -7.38 4.13 3.85
N GLN A 211 -7.34 4.13 5.18
CA GLN A 211 -6.09 3.93 5.93
C GLN A 211 -5.57 2.51 5.78
N MET A 212 -6.43 1.50 5.88
CA MET A 212 -6.05 0.10 5.72
C MET A 212 -5.60 -0.25 4.29
N GLY A 213 -6.06 0.50 3.28
CA GLY A 213 -5.70 0.30 1.87
C GLY A 213 -4.41 1.02 1.42
N TYR A 214 -3.79 1.88 2.25
CA TYR A 214 -2.69 2.74 1.82
C TYR A 214 -1.50 1.96 1.26
N LEU A 215 -0.95 1.01 2.01
CA LEU A 215 0.20 0.21 1.56
C LEU A 215 -0.13 -0.57 0.28
N ARG A 216 -1.32 -1.16 0.22
CA ARG A 216 -1.76 -1.91 -0.96
C ARG A 216 -1.95 -1.01 -2.19
N ARG A 217 -2.49 0.20 -2.03
CA ARG A 217 -2.57 1.17 -3.15
C ARG A 217 -1.18 1.55 -3.65
N ARG A 218 -0.24 1.83 -2.76
CA ARG A 218 1.15 2.14 -3.11
C ARG A 218 1.79 0.99 -3.87
N GLU A 219 1.63 -0.25 -3.43
CA GLU A 219 2.13 -1.43 -4.15
C GLU A 219 1.50 -1.56 -5.56
N VAL A 220 0.19 -1.34 -5.70
CA VAL A 220 -0.49 -1.34 -7.00
C VAL A 220 0.07 -0.28 -7.94
N ILE A 221 0.26 0.95 -7.44
CA ILE A 221 0.79 2.07 -8.24
C ILE A 221 2.23 1.77 -8.68
N THR A 222 3.07 1.30 -7.76
CA THR A 222 4.46 0.93 -8.04
C THR A 222 4.54 -0.22 -9.04
N ALA A 223 3.72 -1.25 -8.88
CA ALA A 223 3.66 -2.38 -9.81
C ALA A 223 3.22 -1.94 -11.22
N PHE A 224 2.27 -1.03 -11.30
CA PHE A 224 1.82 -0.48 -12.57
C PHE A 224 2.92 0.33 -13.26
N GLN A 225 3.62 1.19 -12.52
CA GLN A 225 4.74 1.99 -13.05
C GLN A 225 5.89 1.09 -13.52
N ASP A 226 6.22 0.05 -12.78
CA ASP A 226 7.24 -0.94 -13.14
C ASP A 226 6.87 -1.68 -14.45
N LEU A 227 5.64 -2.18 -14.56
CA LEU A 227 5.15 -2.81 -15.79
C LEU A 227 5.19 -1.87 -16.99
N GLN A 228 4.79 -0.61 -16.82
CA GLN A 228 4.90 0.41 -17.87
C GLN A 228 6.34 0.68 -18.25
N GLY A 229 7.26 0.80 -17.28
CA GLY A 229 8.68 1.01 -17.51
C GLY A 229 9.33 -0.14 -18.28
N ARG A 230 8.82 -1.37 -18.09
CA ARG A 230 9.22 -2.57 -18.85
C ARG A 230 8.51 -2.73 -20.21
N GLY A 231 7.66 -1.77 -20.60
CA GLY A 231 6.91 -1.81 -21.86
C GLY A 231 5.79 -2.86 -21.90
N HIS A 232 5.35 -3.36 -20.74
CA HIS A 232 4.28 -4.35 -20.66
C HIS A 232 2.90 -3.69 -20.68
N GLU A 233 2.07 -4.08 -21.65
CA GLU A 233 0.68 -3.61 -21.72
C GLU A 233 -0.23 -4.48 -20.87
N LEU A 234 -1.02 -3.82 -20.03
CA LEU A 234 -2.01 -4.50 -19.20
C LEU A 234 -3.23 -4.92 -20.01
N GLU A 235 -3.79 -6.08 -19.67
CA GLU A 235 -5.12 -6.47 -20.10
C GLU A 235 -6.15 -5.38 -19.77
N PRO A 236 -7.11 -5.05 -20.66
CA PRO A 236 -8.03 -3.91 -20.49
C PRO A 236 -8.80 -3.91 -19.16
N ALA A 237 -9.27 -5.08 -18.69
CA ALA A 237 -9.97 -5.22 -17.41
C ALA A 237 -9.07 -4.91 -16.20
N LEU A 238 -7.81 -5.33 -16.26
CA LEU A 238 -6.83 -5.05 -15.22
C LEU A 238 -6.44 -3.57 -15.24
N LYS A 239 -6.23 -3.00 -16.43
CA LYS A 239 -5.97 -1.57 -16.62
C LYS A 239 -7.08 -0.71 -16.01
N ALA A 240 -8.35 -1.01 -16.32
CA ALA A 240 -9.50 -0.31 -15.74
C ALA A 240 -9.55 -0.43 -14.20
N SER A 241 -9.16 -1.59 -13.66
CA SER A 241 -9.07 -1.79 -12.20
C SER A 241 -7.94 -0.97 -11.58
N VAL A 242 -6.81 -0.82 -12.25
CA VAL A 242 -5.68 0.03 -11.82
C VAL A 242 -6.08 1.52 -11.89
N GLU A 243 -6.76 1.95 -12.96
CA GLU A 243 -7.26 3.31 -13.11
C GLU A 243 -8.19 3.70 -11.95
N PHE A 244 -9.03 2.77 -11.47
CA PHE A 244 -9.81 2.99 -10.24
C PHE A 244 -8.92 3.28 -9.03
N VAL A 245 -7.84 2.53 -8.84
CA VAL A 245 -6.91 2.72 -7.71
C VAL A 245 -6.14 4.05 -7.84
N LEU A 246 -5.72 4.42 -9.05
CA LEU A 246 -5.13 5.74 -9.33
C LEU A 246 -6.11 6.88 -9.02
N GLY A 247 -7.38 6.68 -9.34
CA GLY A 247 -8.45 7.61 -8.98
C GLY A 247 -8.59 7.75 -7.46
N GLN A 248 -8.54 6.65 -6.70
CA GLN A 248 -8.56 6.69 -5.23
C GLN A 248 -7.37 7.48 -4.65
N GLU A 249 -6.16 7.25 -5.15
CA GLU A 249 -4.98 7.98 -4.70
C GLU A 249 -5.05 9.46 -5.02
N ALA A 250 -5.48 9.83 -6.23
CA ALA A 250 -5.69 11.21 -6.63
C ALA A 250 -6.77 11.90 -5.77
N TYR A 251 -7.86 11.21 -5.45
CA TYR A 251 -8.91 11.71 -4.56
C TYR A 251 -8.37 11.99 -3.15
N LEU A 252 -7.59 11.06 -2.58
CA LEU A 252 -7.00 11.19 -1.24
C LEU A 252 -5.94 12.30 -1.14
N THR A 253 -5.23 12.53 -2.23
CA THR A 253 -4.26 13.64 -2.35
C THR A 253 -4.90 14.95 -2.79
N ASN A 254 -6.25 15.00 -2.79
CA ASN A 254 -7.04 16.19 -3.09
C ASN A 254 -6.91 16.72 -4.55
N GLN A 255 -6.53 15.85 -5.49
CA GLN A 255 -6.41 16.10 -6.93
C GLN A 255 -7.69 15.66 -7.63
N ILE A 256 -8.81 16.37 -7.39
CA ILE A 256 -10.16 15.90 -7.76
C ILE A 256 -10.36 15.77 -9.26
N GLU A 257 -9.84 16.71 -10.06
CA GLU A 257 -9.92 16.65 -11.52
C GLU A 257 -9.19 15.42 -12.08
N GLN A 258 -8.03 15.10 -11.50
CA GLN A 258 -7.28 13.90 -11.88
C GLN A 258 -8.00 12.62 -11.45
N ALA A 259 -8.60 12.62 -10.26
CA ALA A 259 -9.41 11.52 -9.77
C ALA A 259 -10.58 11.22 -10.71
N LEU A 260 -11.33 12.27 -11.11
CA LEU A 260 -12.43 12.15 -12.08
C LEU A 260 -11.95 11.57 -13.41
N LYS A 261 -10.81 12.03 -13.93
CA LYS A 261 -10.25 11.50 -15.18
C LYS A 261 -10.03 9.99 -15.10
N TYR A 262 -9.39 9.50 -14.04
CA TYR A 262 -9.12 8.07 -13.84
C TYR A 262 -10.42 7.28 -13.63
N TYR A 263 -11.36 7.78 -12.85
CA TYR A 263 -12.63 7.10 -12.64
C TYR A 263 -13.46 7.02 -13.93
N TYR A 264 -13.45 8.05 -14.78
CA TYR A 264 -14.13 7.99 -16.07
C TYR A 264 -13.49 6.99 -17.04
N GLN A 265 -12.17 6.88 -17.07
CA GLN A 265 -11.47 5.87 -17.86
C GLN A 265 -11.89 4.45 -17.42
N SER A 266 -11.85 4.19 -16.12
CA SER A 266 -12.32 2.94 -15.55
C SER A 266 -13.80 2.68 -15.83
N LEU A 267 -14.67 3.69 -15.67
CA LEU A 267 -16.10 3.61 -15.91
C LEU A 267 -16.42 3.20 -17.36
N THR A 268 -15.79 3.87 -18.32
CA THR A 268 -15.99 3.61 -19.76
C THR A 268 -15.74 2.16 -20.11
N PHE A 269 -14.69 1.56 -19.57
CA PHE A 269 -14.40 0.14 -19.80
C PHE A 269 -15.51 -0.75 -19.20
N TRP A 270 -15.87 -0.56 -17.93
CA TRP A 270 -16.84 -1.43 -17.27
C TRP A 270 -18.26 -1.29 -17.84
N GLN A 271 -18.64 -0.12 -18.38
CA GLN A 271 -19.91 0.08 -19.09
C GLN A 271 -19.92 -0.66 -20.43
N SER A 272 -18.90 -0.45 -21.28
CA SER A 272 -18.82 -1.10 -22.59
C SER A 272 -18.72 -2.63 -22.51
N SER A 273 -18.10 -3.14 -21.44
CA SER A 273 -18.02 -4.58 -21.18
C SER A 273 -19.39 -5.22 -20.88
N LEU A 274 -20.31 -4.50 -20.23
CA LEU A 274 -21.67 -4.96 -19.99
C LEU A 274 -22.52 -4.99 -21.27
N ASP A 275 -22.41 -3.97 -22.11
CA ASP A 275 -23.13 -3.89 -23.37
C ASP A 275 -22.73 -5.02 -24.33
N THR A 276 -21.44 -5.38 -24.34
CA THR A 276 -20.92 -6.48 -25.16
C THR A 276 -21.44 -7.85 -24.71
N HIS A 277 -21.60 -8.07 -23.41
CA HIS A 277 -22.16 -9.33 -22.88
C HIS A 277 -23.65 -9.50 -23.19
N GLN A 278 -24.41 -8.43 -23.31
CA GLN A 278 -25.83 -8.50 -23.70
C GLN A 278 -26.02 -8.79 -25.21
N LEU A 279 -25.04 -8.45 -26.05
CA LEU A 279 -25.10 -8.61 -27.49
C LEU A 279 -24.43 -9.88 -28.04
N SER A 280 -23.52 -10.51 -27.26
CA SER A 280 -22.69 -11.62 -27.75
C SER A 280 -23.17 -13.00 -27.31
N ILE A 281 -24.34 -13.43 -27.78
CA ILE A 281 -24.70 -14.88 -27.81
C ILE A 281 -24.08 -15.57 -29.06
N LYS A 282 -23.38 -14.87 -29.96
CA LYS A 282 -23.08 -15.42 -31.30
C LYS A 282 -21.64 -15.51 -31.79
N GLU A 283 -20.60 -15.02 -31.09
CA GLU A 283 -19.23 -15.29 -31.56
C GLU A 283 -18.19 -15.36 -30.43
N PRO A 284 -17.26 -16.37 -30.44
CA PRO A 284 -16.18 -16.44 -29.47
C PRO A 284 -15.09 -15.44 -29.86
N LYS A 285 -14.99 -14.30 -29.17
CA LYS A 285 -13.85 -13.37 -29.31
C LYS A 285 -12.86 -13.56 -28.18
N ILE A 286 -11.61 -13.74 -28.59
CA ILE A 286 -10.33 -13.65 -27.86
C ILE A 286 -10.47 -13.64 -26.34
N TYR A 287 -10.29 -14.82 -25.74
CA TYR A 287 -10.43 -15.07 -24.33
C TYR A 287 -9.33 -14.36 -23.50
N SER A 288 -9.76 -13.44 -22.64
CA SER A 288 -9.06 -13.20 -21.39
C SER A 288 -9.12 -14.49 -20.56
N PRO A 289 -8.02 -15.01 -20.01
CA PRO A 289 -8.03 -16.27 -19.25
C PRO A 289 -8.93 -16.26 -18.02
N HIS A 290 -9.39 -15.10 -17.55
CA HIS A 290 -10.30 -14.95 -16.40
C HIS A 290 -11.25 -13.76 -16.59
N PRO A 291 -12.33 -13.88 -17.39
CA PRO A 291 -13.32 -12.78 -17.48
C PRO A 291 -14.01 -12.63 -16.11
N PRO A 292 -14.16 -11.39 -15.60
CA PRO A 292 -14.89 -11.15 -14.37
C PRO A 292 -16.36 -11.53 -14.54
N SER A 293 -16.96 -12.14 -13.52
CA SER A 293 -18.38 -12.48 -13.55
C SER A 293 -19.27 -11.23 -13.66
N PRO A 294 -20.47 -11.31 -14.25
CA PRO A 294 -21.40 -10.17 -14.36
C PRO A 294 -21.69 -9.51 -13.00
N SER A 295 -21.77 -10.28 -11.93
CA SER A 295 -21.97 -9.76 -10.58
C SER A 295 -20.76 -8.97 -10.05
N GLN A 296 -19.54 -9.35 -10.43
CA GLN A 296 -18.33 -8.61 -10.09
C GLN A 296 -18.23 -7.30 -10.92
N GLN A 297 -18.60 -7.34 -12.18
CA GLN A 297 -18.64 -6.15 -13.05
C GLN A 297 -19.61 -5.11 -12.52
N ASN A 298 -20.85 -5.51 -12.19
CA ASN A 298 -21.85 -4.62 -11.59
C ASN A 298 -21.37 -4.02 -10.27
N SER A 299 -20.72 -4.82 -9.42
CA SER A 299 -20.19 -4.33 -8.15
C SER A 299 -19.08 -3.30 -8.34
N LYS A 300 -18.17 -3.51 -9.31
CA LYS A 300 -17.12 -2.53 -9.65
C LYS A 300 -17.73 -1.25 -10.21
N LEU A 301 -18.68 -1.37 -11.13
CA LEU A 301 -19.38 -0.24 -11.73
C LEU A 301 -20.08 0.62 -10.68
N GLY A 302 -20.85 0.00 -9.77
CA GLY A 302 -21.52 0.71 -8.69
C GLY A 302 -20.55 1.47 -7.78
N VAL A 303 -19.41 0.85 -7.43
CA VAL A 303 -18.36 1.50 -6.63
C VAL A 303 -17.75 2.70 -7.37
N ILE A 304 -17.41 2.57 -8.64
CA ILE A 304 -16.81 3.67 -9.43
C ILE A 304 -17.77 4.86 -9.52
N LEU A 305 -19.04 4.63 -9.82
CA LEU A 305 -20.07 5.67 -9.88
C LEU A 305 -20.19 6.41 -8.54
N PHE A 306 -20.13 5.67 -7.44
CA PHE A 306 -20.13 6.25 -6.10
C PHE A 306 -18.94 7.19 -5.87
N TYR A 307 -17.73 6.79 -6.25
CA TYR A 307 -16.54 7.63 -6.10
C TYR A 307 -16.55 8.86 -7.02
N ILE A 308 -17.16 8.76 -8.20
CA ILE A 308 -17.42 9.93 -9.05
C ILE A 308 -18.37 10.90 -8.34
N GLY A 309 -19.45 10.39 -7.73
CA GLY A 309 -20.37 11.20 -6.91
C GLY A 309 -19.65 11.91 -5.76
N LEU A 310 -18.74 11.23 -5.05
CA LEU A 310 -17.91 11.84 -4.01
C LEU A 310 -17.00 12.96 -4.55
N CYS A 311 -16.44 12.80 -5.73
CA CYS A 311 -15.63 13.84 -6.37
C CYS A 311 -16.45 15.10 -6.63
N TYR A 312 -17.66 14.98 -7.20
CA TYR A 312 -18.56 16.11 -7.42
C TYR A 312 -19.01 16.75 -6.12
N PHE A 313 -19.30 15.96 -5.11
CA PHE A 313 -19.65 16.48 -3.78
C PHE A 313 -18.49 17.30 -3.18
N GLN A 314 -17.25 16.86 -3.35
CA GLN A 314 -16.10 17.61 -2.90
C GLN A 314 -15.86 18.88 -3.74
N GLN A 315 -16.12 18.86 -5.06
CA GLN A 315 -16.08 20.06 -5.90
C GLN A 315 -17.15 21.09 -5.47
N ALA A 316 -18.34 20.65 -5.11
CA ALA A 316 -19.38 21.53 -4.59
C ALA A 316 -18.96 22.25 -3.30
N GLN A 317 -18.18 21.60 -2.45
CA GLN A 317 -17.63 22.23 -1.23
C GLN A 317 -16.56 23.29 -1.55
N ARG A 318 -15.80 23.10 -2.63
CA ARG A 318 -14.74 24.03 -3.05
C ARG A 318 -15.26 25.24 -3.79
N TYR A 319 -16.18 25.03 -4.71
CA TYR A 319 -16.61 26.04 -5.68
C TYR A 319 -18.03 26.52 -5.36
N ARG A 320 -18.15 27.45 -4.40
CA ARG A 320 -19.45 27.95 -3.91
C ARG A 320 -20.39 28.46 -5.01
N LEU A 321 -19.85 29.13 -6.06
CA LEU A 321 -20.63 29.69 -7.17
C LEU A 321 -21.27 28.63 -8.09
N LYS A 322 -20.69 27.41 -8.14
CA LYS A 322 -21.17 26.29 -8.94
C LYS A 322 -21.61 25.09 -8.08
N SER A 323 -21.82 25.36 -6.80
CA SER A 323 -22.12 24.31 -5.82
C SER A 323 -23.35 23.49 -6.22
N VAL A 324 -24.42 24.14 -6.67
CA VAL A 324 -25.68 23.46 -7.06
C VAL A 324 -25.47 22.54 -8.26
N ASP A 325 -24.76 22.99 -9.29
CA ASP A 325 -24.48 22.16 -10.49
C ASP A 325 -23.70 20.91 -10.11
N PHE A 326 -22.65 21.06 -9.30
CA PHE A 326 -21.86 19.92 -8.83
C PHE A 326 -22.65 18.99 -7.91
N LEU A 327 -23.54 19.52 -7.06
CA LEU A 327 -24.40 18.69 -6.23
C LEU A 327 -25.41 17.89 -7.08
N GLN A 328 -25.96 18.49 -8.14
CA GLN A 328 -26.86 17.77 -9.05
C GLN A 328 -26.14 16.65 -9.81
N GLU A 329 -24.93 16.89 -10.32
CA GLU A 329 -24.12 15.82 -10.92
C GLU A 329 -23.77 14.73 -9.90
N GLY A 330 -23.36 15.11 -8.70
CA GLY A 330 -23.10 14.14 -7.62
C GLY A 330 -24.33 13.28 -7.30
N LYS A 331 -25.51 13.89 -7.17
CA LYS A 331 -26.78 13.20 -6.97
C LYS A 331 -27.04 12.14 -8.05
N LYS A 332 -26.83 12.50 -9.34
CA LYS A 332 -27.01 11.59 -10.47
C LYS A 332 -26.14 10.33 -10.34
N TYR A 333 -24.84 10.49 -10.03
CA TYR A 333 -23.93 9.37 -9.91
C TYR A 333 -24.20 8.51 -8.67
N PHE A 334 -24.56 9.11 -7.53
CA PHE A 334 -24.99 8.36 -6.36
C PHE A 334 -26.27 7.55 -6.62
N GLN A 335 -27.24 8.13 -7.32
CA GLN A 335 -28.46 7.42 -7.69
C GLN A 335 -28.16 6.23 -8.60
N GLN A 336 -27.37 6.42 -9.66
CA GLN A 336 -26.95 5.34 -10.55
C GLN A 336 -26.24 4.20 -9.79
N SER A 337 -25.37 4.53 -8.83
CA SER A 337 -24.70 3.53 -7.98
C SER A 337 -25.73 2.72 -7.17
N ILE A 338 -26.70 3.39 -6.55
CA ILE A 338 -27.76 2.76 -5.76
C ILE A 338 -28.63 1.87 -6.65
N ASP A 339 -29.00 2.32 -7.84
CA ASP A 339 -29.80 1.56 -8.79
C ASP A 339 -29.12 0.25 -9.20
N ILE A 340 -27.80 0.28 -9.44
CA ILE A 340 -27.02 -0.94 -9.74
C ILE A 340 -27.05 -1.93 -8.58
N PHE A 341 -26.86 -1.48 -7.34
CA PHE A 341 -26.89 -2.36 -6.18
C PHE A 341 -28.30 -2.86 -5.86
N THR A 342 -29.33 -2.09 -6.17
CA THR A 342 -30.72 -2.49 -6.05
C THR A 342 -31.05 -3.60 -7.07
N LEU A 343 -30.68 -3.41 -8.34
CA LEU A 343 -30.85 -4.41 -9.39
C LEU A 343 -30.05 -5.69 -9.11
N ALA A 344 -28.90 -5.57 -8.47
CA ALA A 344 -28.07 -6.71 -8.05
C ALA A 344 -28.60 -7.41 -6.77
N ASN A 345 -29.74 -6.97 -6.23
CA ASN A 345 -30.34 -7.47 -4.97
C ASN A 345 -29.35 -7.45 -3.79
N ARG A 346 -28.65 -6.32 -3.60
CA ARG A 346 -27.64 -6.10 -2.54
C ARG A 346 -28.08 -5.01 -1.54
N PRO A 347 -29.12 -5.26 -0.71
CA PRO A 347 -29.72 -4.23 0.16
C PRO A 347 -28.73 -3.64 1.17
N ASN A 348 -27.75 -4.43 1.64
CA ASN A 348 -26.67 -3.95 2.51
C ASN A 348 -25.79 -2.87 1.84
N LEU A 349 -25.51 -2.99 0.56
CA LEU A 349 -24.76 -1.98 -0.20
C LEU A 349 -25.64 -0.75 -0.50
N VAL A 350 -26.91 -0.95 -0.82
CA VAL A 350 -27.87 0.15 -0.97
C VAL A 350 -27.91 0.97 0.33
N ALA A 351 -28.11 0.35 1.47
CA ALA A 351 -28.13 1.03 2.77
C ALA A 351 -26.85 1.81 3.06
N LYS A 352 -25.69 1.22 2.69
CA LYS A 352 -24.39 1.85 2.86
C LYS A 352 -24.21 3.10 1.99
N PHE A 353 -24.55 3.02 0.72
CA PHE A 353 -24.28 4.08 -0.25
C PHE A 353 -25.39 5.15 -0.34
N ILE A 354 -26.52 4.98 0.39
CA ILE A 354 -27.62 5.96 0.40
C ILE A 354 -27.30 7.20 1.26
N ASN A 355 -26.47 7.08 2.30
CA ASN A 355 -26.19 8.19 3.21
C ASN A 355 -25.61 9.44 2.53
N PRO A 356 -24.57 9.35 1.66
CA PRO A 356 -24.05 10.51 0.95
C PRO A 356 -25.09 11.16 0.00
N LEU A 357 -25.99 10.36 -0.56
CA LEU A 357 -27.12 10.91 -1.35
C LEU A 357 -28.04 11.76 -0.45
N GLY A 358 -28.32 11.31 0.76
CA GLY A 358 -29.11 12.08 1.72
C GLY A 358 -28.47 13.43 2.06
N GLU A 359 -27.16 13.45 2.30
CA GLU A 359 -26.41 14.70 2.54
C GLU A 359 -26.44 15.64 1.34
N VAL A 360 -26.33 15.12 0.10
CA VAL A 360 -26.42 15.91 -1.12
C VAL A 360 -27.81 16.51 -1.28
N LEU A 361 -28.87 15.73 -1.08
CA LEU A 361 -30.26 16.20 -1.16
C LEU A 361 -30.52 17.32 -0.17
N GLN A 362 -30.13 17.16 1.10
CA GLN A 362 -30.27 18.18 2.11
C GLN A 362 -29.56 19.51 1.75
N ARG A 363 -28.41 19.43 1.08
CA ARG A 363 -27.65 20.63 0.64
C ARG A 363 -28.22 21.28 -0.59
N ILE A 364 -28.96 20.57 -1.44
CA ILE A 364 -29.65 21.14 -2.61
C ILE A 364 -30.91 21.92 -2.16
N GLU A 365 -31.57 21.46 -1.10
CA GLU A 365 -32.80 22.04 -0.56
C GLU A 365 -32.56 23.29 0.32
N ASN A 366 -31.35 23.46 0.86
CA ASN A 366 -30.90 24.62 1.64
C ASN A 366 -30.16 25.66 0.79
#